data_595805effb10f4094e9b315fbfa5748a
#
_entry.id   595805effb10f4094e9b315fbfa5748a
#
_cell.length_a   1.000
_cell.length_b   1.000
_cell.length_c   1.000
_cell.angle_alpha   90.00
_cell.angle_beta   90.00
_cell.angle_gamma   90.00
#
_symmetry.space_group_name_H-M   'P 1'
#
loop_
_entity.id
_entity.type
_entity.pdbx_description
1 polymer ?
#
loop_
_entity_poly.entity_id
_entity_poly.type
_entity_poly.pdbx_seq_one_letter_code
_entity_poly.pdbx_strand_id
1 'polypeptide(L)'
;MSELPDLHKAMAESLPVYEAPAALRMWAIEQARAVDQESLRDGPSPASIPRVRARSFYKWRTAAGLLIAAAVGWGAASLRPVGGTTPGISATTNELVDAHVRSLLPNHLLDVESTDRHTVKPWFAGKTDVAPKVVDLSDKGFPLLGGRLDYVDGHSAAVLIYGRRLHKINLFVWRSTTGEPPDRSFAVRGYSLLHWTRGGLSYWAVSDAAEAELEAFRDAYVQ
;
A
#
# COMPACT_ATOMS: atom_id res chain seq x y z
N MET A 1 -37.27 -26.28 -12.46
CA MET A 1 -36.64 -24.96 -12.45
C MET A 1 -37.09 -24.27 -11.18
N SER A 2 -36.29 -24.31 -10.12
CA SER A 2 -36.62 -23.72 -8.81
C SER A 2 -36.23 -22.25 -8.86
N GLU A 3 -37.17 -21.35 -8.70
CA GLU A 3 -36.91 -19.92 -8.52
C GLU A 3 -36.16 -19.73 -7.20
N LEU A 4 -34.95 -19.22 -7.28
CA LEU A 4 -34.21 -18.73 -6.10
C LEU A 4 -34.96 -17.48 -5.60
N PRO A 5 -35.40 -17.44 -4.34
CA PRO A 5 -36.03 -16.25 -3.77
C PRO A 5 -35.05 -15.08 -3.87
N ASP A 6 -35.59 -13.90 -4.19
CA ASP A 6 -34.84 -12.65 -4.35
C ASP A 6 -34.14 -12.30 -3.03
N LEU A 7 -32.88 -12.69 -2.90
CA LEU A 7 -32.05 -12.55 -1.69
C LEU A 7 -31.95 -11.09 -1.24
N HIS A 8 -31.98 -10.15 -2.20
CA HIS A 8 -31.97 -8.71 -1.92
C HIS A 8 -33.22 -8.26 -1.17
N LYS A 9 -34.38 -8.80 -1.54
CA LYS A 9 -35.65 -8.44 -0.89
C LYS A 9 -35.73 -9.03 0.53
N ALA A 10 -35.30 -10.27 0.70
CA ALA A 10 -35.26 -10.93 2.01
C ALA A 10 -34.28 -10.24 2.96
N MET A 11 -33.13 -9.78 2.47
CA MET A 11 -32.17 -9.03 3.29
C MET A 11 -32.68 -7.63 3.67
N ALA A 12 -33.35 -6.94 2.74
CA ALA A 12 -33.90 -5.62 3.02
C ALA A 12 -35.03 -5.64 4.07
N GLU A 13 -35.80 -6.73 4.13
CA GLU A 13 -36.89 -6.91 5.12
C GLU A 13 -36.38 -7.36 6.51
N SER A 14 -35.18 -7.94 6.60
CA SER A 14 -34.62 -8.46 7.84
C SER A 14 -33.67 -7.51 8.59
N LEU A 15 -33.22 -6.42 7.93
CA LEU A 15 -32.31 -5.47 8.56
C LEU A 15 -33.09 -4.38 9.33
N PRO A 16 -32.68 -4.06 10.56
CA PRO A 16 -33.29 -2.95 11.29
C PRO A 16 -33.03 -1.63 10.52
N VAL A 17 -34.11 -0.95 10.13
CA VAL A 17 -34.01 0.37 9.51
C VAL A 17 -33.62 1.37 10.60
N TYR A 18 -32.37 1.78 10.59
CA TYR A 18 -31.88 2.83 11.48
C TYR A 18 -32.19 4.20 10.87
N GLU A 19 -33.07 4.96 11.50
CA GLU A 19 -33.29 6.35 11.07
C GLU A 19 -32.07 7.21 11.41
N ALA A 20 -31.41 7.76 10.38
CA ALA A 20 -30.29 8.66 10.57
C ALA A 20 -30.73 9.91 11.36
N PRO A 21 -29.89 10.42 12.30
CA PRO A 21 -30.15 11.65 13.01
C PRO A 21 -30.46 12.79 12.06
N ALA A 22 -31.38 13.70 12.43
CA ALA A 22 -31.84 14.80 11.58
C ALA A 22 -30.68 15.66 11.06
N ALA A 23 -29.63 15.87 11.86
CA ALA A 23 -28.44 16.61 11.49
C ALA A 23 -27.68 15.97 10.31
N LEU A 24 -27.56 14.64 10.28
CA LEU A 24 -26.91 13.90 9.18
C LEU A 24 -27.75 13.92 7.91
N ARG A 25 -29.06 13.87 8.03
CA ARG A 25 -29.97 13.99 6.86
C ARG A 25 -29.89 15.39 6.25
N MET A 26 -29.88 16.45 7.05
CA MET A 26 -29.73 17.82 6.57
C MET A 26 -28.37 18.04 5.92
N TRP A 27 -27.28 17.57 6.50
CA TRP A 27 -25.94 17.65 5.93
C TRP A 27 -25.84 16.92 4.56
N ALA A 28 -26.41 15.72 4.44
CA ALA A 28 -26.39 14.96 3.18
C ALA A 28 -27.19 15.68 2.07
N ILE A 29 -28.34 16.29 2.40
CA ILE A 29 -29.13 17.05 1.45
C ILE A 29 -28.40 18.32 0.99
N GLU A 30 -27.69 18.98 1.89
CA GLU A 30 -26.88 20.17 1.58
C GLU A 30 -25.70 19.85 0.66
N GLN A 31 -25.01 18.74 0.90
CA GLN A 31 -23.93 18.24 0.02
C GLN A 31 -24.45 17.87 -1.37
N ALA A 32 -25.60 17.18 -1.47
CA ALA A 32 -26.20 16.84 -2.75
C ALA A 32 -26.57 18.09 -3.56
N ARG A 33 -27.10 19.13 -2.92
CA ARG A 33 -27.43 20.40 -3.59
C ARG A 33 -26.19 21.17 -4.07
N ALA A 34 -25.08 21.11 -3.32
CA ALA A 34 -23.83 21.75 -3.70
C ALA A 34 -23.24 21.12 -4.98
N VAL A 35 -23.28 19.81 -5.11
CA VAL A 35 -22.82 19.07 -6.31
C VAL A 35 -23.67 19.42 -7.54
N ASP A 36 -25.00 19.53 -7.41
CA ASP A 36 -25.89 19.90 -8.51
C ASP A 36 -25.64 21.34 -9.00
N GLN A 37 -25.34 22.28 -8.09
CA GLN A 37 -25.05 23.66 -8.47
C GLN A 37 -23.71 23.83 -9.18
N GLU A 38 -22.71 23.00 -8.87
CA GLU A 38 -21.41 23.04 -9.52
C GLU A 38 -21.49 22.47 -10.94
N SER A 39 -22.29 21.42 -11.15
CA SER A 39 -22.55 20.81 -12.45
C SER A 39 -23.29 21.74 -13.42
N LEU A 40 -24.06 22.69 -12.92
CA LEU A 40 -24.80 23.66 -13.75
C LEU A 40 -23.98 24.92 -14.10
N ARG A 41 -22.82 25.15 -13.45
CA ARG A 41 -21.95 26.30 -13.74
C ARG A 41 -20.95 26.07 -14.86
N ASP A 42 -20.61 24.82 -15.15
CA ASP A 42 -19.60 24.43 -16.16
C ASP A 42 -20.19 23.94 -17.49
N GLY A 43 -21.42 24.29 -17.81
CA GLY A 43 -22.00 24.08 -19.13
C GLY A 43 -21.28 24.94 -20.18
N PRO A 44 -20.75 24.35 -21.30
CA PRO A 44 -20.10 25.14 -22.33
C PRO A 44 -21.09 26.08 -22.99
N SER A 45 -20.86 27.39 -22.83
CA SER A 45 -21.58 28.45 -23.53
C SER A 45 -21.41 28.27 -25.05
N PRO A 46 -22.45 28.36 -25.87
CA PRO A 46 -22.35 28.28 -27.33
C PRO A 46 -21.67 29.54 -27.86
N ALA A 47 -20.30 29.49 -27.89
CA ALA A 47 -19.54 30.54 -28.54
C ALA A 47 -19.72 30.46 -30.06
N SER A 48 -20.28 31.53 -30.63
CA SER A 48 -20.44 31.82 -32.04
C SER A 48 -19.16 31.56 -32.86
N ILE A 49 -19.22 30.63 -33.82
CA ILE A 49 -18.13 30.27 -34.72
C ILE A 49 -17.93 31.42 -35.72
N PRO A 50 -16.78 32.15 -35.73
CA PRO A 50 -16.46 33.05 -36.81
C PRO A 50 -16.12 32.26 -38.08
N ARG A 51 -16.85 32.49 -39.19
CA ARG A 51 -16.50 31.96 -40.49
C ARG A 51 -15.21 32.57 -40.98
N VAL A 52 -14.13 31.86 -40.81
CA VAL A 52 -12.81 32.22 -41.40
C VAL A 52 -12.76 31.67 -42.82
N ARG A 53 -12.64 32.62 -43.79
CA ARG A 53 -12.38 32.30 -45.21
C ARG A 53 -11.10 31.50 -45.37
N ALA A 54 -11.23 30.31 -45.95
CA ALA A 54 -10.09 29.43 -46.27
C ALA A 54 -9.15 30.13 -47.28
N ARG A 55 -7.96 30.55 -46.78
CA ARG A 55 -6.80 30.82 -47.58
C ARG A 55 -5.75 29.72 -47.38
N SER A 56 -5.45 29.08 -48.45
CA SER A 56 -4.41 28.04 -48.70
C SER A 56 -3.20 28.13 -47.77
N PHE A 57 -3.16 27.26 -46.74
CA PHE A 57 -1.97 27.00 -45.93
C PHE A 57 -1.72 25.47 -45.83
N TYR A 58 -1.77 24.80 -47.00
CA TYR A 58 -1.59 23.33 -47.04
C TYR A 58 -0.18 22.87 -46.67
N LYS A 59 0.83 23.73 -46.74
CA LYS A 59 2.22 23.33 -46.48
C LYS A 59 2.69 23.43 -45.03
N TRP A 60 1.91 24.01 -44.10
CA TRP A 60 2.27 24.11 -42.67
C TRP A 60 1.56 23.10 -41.78
N ARG A 61 0.58 22.40 -42.33
CA ARG A 61 -0.23 21.43 -41.54
C ARG A 61 0.53 20.14 -41.19
N THR A 62 1.56 19.78 -41.98
CA THR A 62 2.37 18.57 -41.74
C THR A 62 3.39 18.78 -40.62
N ALA A 63 3.96 19.98 -40.47
CA ALA A 63 4.93 20.27 -39.40
C ALA A 63 4.27 20.40 -38.02
N ALA A 64 3.07 20.99 -37.93
CA ALA A 64 2.34 21.12 -36.66
C ALA A 64 1.85 19.77 -36.17
N GLY A 65 1.43 18.85 -37.05
CA GLY A 65 0.99 17.49 -36.68
C GLY A 65 2.11 16.66 -36.04
N LEU A 66 3.34 16.78 -36.54
CA LEU A 66 4.51 16.07 -36.00
C LEU A 66 4.93 16.59 -34.62
N LEU A 67 4.84 17.89 -34.38
CA LEU A 67 5.15 18.47 -33.05
C LEU A 67 4.12 18.11 -31.99
N ILE A 68 2.84 18.06 -32.34
CA ILE A 68 1.77 17.63 -31.41
C ILE A 68 1.91 16.13 -31.13
N ALA A 69 2.21 15.30 -32.12
CA ALA A 69 2.47 13.87 -31.90
C ALA A 69 3.72 13.63 -31.04
N ALA A 70 4.78 14.42 -31.20
CA ALA A 70 5.96 14.35 -30.36
C ALA A 70 5.68 14.82 -28.92
N ALA A 71 4.91 15.89 -28.73
CA ALA A 71 4.54 16.39 -27.40
C ALA A 71 3.61 15.43 -26.67
N VAL A 72 2.63 14.83 -27.35
CA VAL A 72 1.74 13.80 -26.78
C VAL A 72 2.51 12.51 -26.49
N GLY A 73 3.42 12.10 -27.39
CA GLY A 73 4.29 10.94 -27.18
C GLY A 73 5.26 11.12 -26.00
N TRP A 74 5.83 12.32 -25.84
CA TRP A 74 6.72 12.65 -24.72
C TRP A 74 5.95 12.79 -23.41
N GLY A 75 4.76 13.44 -23.43
CA GLY A 75 3.87 13.53 -22.26
C GLY A 75 3.40 12.16 -21.78
N ALA A 76 3.00 11.28 -22.70
CA ALA A 76 2.61 9.90 -22.37
C ALA A 76 3.78 9.05 -21.86
N ALA A 77 5.02 9.31 -22.35
CA ALA A 77 6.22 8.64 -21.84
C ALA A 77 6.60 9.14 -20.43
N SER A 78 6.29 10.39 -20.10
CA SER A 78 6.54 10.98 -18.77
C SER A 78 5.50 10.56 -17.71
N LEU A 79 4.33 10.06 -18.16
CA LEU A 79 3.27 9.50 -17.30
C LEU A 79 3.44 7.98 -17.09
N ARG A 80 4.58 7.41 -17.48
CA ARG A 80 4.88 6.04 -17.06
C ARG A 80 4.96 6.04 -15.55
N PRO A 81 4.11 5.25 -14.84
CA PRO A 81 4.30 5.07 -13.41
C PRO A 81 5.73 4.55 -13.23
N VAL A 82 6.55 5.31 -12.52
CA VAL A 82 7.88 4.87 -12.09
C VAL A 82 7.65 3.66 -11.19
N GLY A 83 8.03 2.49 -11.68
CA GLY A 83 7.86 1.22 -11.00
C GLY A 83 6.57 0.50 -11.39
N GLY A 84 6.58 -0.16 -12.57
CA GLY A 84 5.64 -1.24 -12.86
C GLY A 84 5.86 -2.37 -11.86
N THR A 85 5.21 -2.32 -10.71
CA THR A 85 5.14 -3.43 -9.78
C THR A 85 4.33 -4.53 -10.46
N THR A 86 4.93 -5.72 -10.59
CA THR A 86 4.21 -6.91 -11.03
C THR A 86 2.96 -7.06 -10.15
N PRO A 87 1.78 -7.42 -10.68
CA PRO A 87 0.54 -7.47 -9.89
C PRO A 87 0.65 -8.26 -8.58
N GLY A 88 1.43 -9.34 -8.54
CA GLY A 88 1.70 -10.12 -7.32
C GLY A 88 2.47 -9.31 -6.27
N ILE A 89 3.52 -8.59 -6.67
CA ILE A 89 4.32 -7.76 -5.73
C ILE A 89 3.46 -6.65 -5.11
N SER A 90 2.54 -6.06 -5.88
CA SER A 90 1.62 -5.05 -5.36
C SER A 90 0.65 -5.62 -4.32
N ALA A 91 0.20 -6.87 -4.48
CA ALA A 91 -0.64 -7.55 -3.50
C ALA A 91 0.13 -7.80 -2.20
N THR A 92 1.30 -8.43 -2.28
CA THR A 92 2.18 -8.71 -1.14
C THR A 92 2.54 -7.45 -0.35
N THR A 93 2.95 -6.37 -1.04
CA THR A 93 3.34 -5.12 -0.35
C THR A 93 2.16 -4.44 0.34
N ASN A 94 0.96 -4.50 -0.25
CA ASN A 94 -0.25 -3.98 0.40
C ASN A 94 -0.62 -4.80 1.65
N GLU A 95 -0.55 -6.14 1.56
CA GLU A 95 -0.85 -7.02 2.69
C GLU A 95 0.14 -6.83 3.84
N LEU A 96 1.44 -6.65 3.54
CA LEU A 96 2.47 -6.34 4.52
C LEU A 96 2.21 -5.01 5.25
N VAL A 97 1.79 -3.96 4.51
CA VAL A 97 1.39 -2.69 5.13
C VAL A 97 0.15 -2.87 6.00
N ASP A 98 -0.85 -3.63 5.54
CA ASP A 98 -2.05 -3.91 6.34
C ASP A 98 -1.71 -4.68 7.62
N ALA A 99 -0.83 -5.67 7.55
CA ALA A 99 -0.34 -6.41 8.71
C ALA A 99 0.44 -5.51 9.69
N HIS A 100 1.29 -4.60 9.16
CA HIS A 100 1.99 -3.62 9.97
C HIS A 100 1.00 -2.68 10.68
N VAL A 101 0.04 -2.09 9.97
CA VAL A 101 -0.97 -1.20 10.54
C VAL A 101 -1.82 -1.91 11.60
N ARG A 102 -2.27 -3.14 11.33
CA ARG A 102 -2.99 -3.93 12.35
C ARG A 102 -2.17 -4.15 13.60
N SER A 103 -0.86 -4.37 13.47
CA SER A 103 0.01 -4.59 14.62
C SER A 103 0.14 -3.37 15.55
N LEU A 104 -0.06 -2.17 15.02
CA LEU A 104 -0.01 -0.94 15.83
C LEU A 104 -1.25 -0.72 16.68
N LEU A 105 -2.31 -1.52 16.49
CA LEU A 105 -3.49 -1.49 17.35
C LEU A 105 -3.15 -1.99 18.77
N PRO A 106 -3.88 -1.55 19.82
CA PRO A 106 -3.63 -1.98 21.18
C PRO A 106 -3.57 -3.51 21.32
N ASN A 107 -2.54 -4.03 21.98
CA ASN A 107 -2.31 -5.45 22.25
C ASN A 107 -2.06 -6.35 21.02
N HIS A 108 -1.74 -5.77 19.85
CA HIS A 108 -1.46 -6.55 18.63
C HIS A 108 0.01 -6.51 18.18
N LEU A 109 0.85 -5.72 18.88
CA LEU A 109 2.23 -5.51 18.44
C LEU A 109 3.10 -6.76 18.68
N LEU A 110 2.95 -7.41 19.83
CA LEU A 110 3.85 -8.45 20.31
C LEU A 110 3.06 -9.63 20.87
N ASP A 111 3.44 -10.86 20.51
CA ASP A 111 3.02 -12.10 21.17
C ASP A 111 4.03 -12.51 22.25
N VAL A 112 5.30 -12.15 22.05
CA VAL A 112 6.36 -12.25 23.06
C VAL A 112 7.06 -10.90 23.18
N GLU A 113 6.92 -10.29 24.34
CA GLU A 113 7.61 -9.04 24.68
C GLU A 113 8.94 -9.35 25.38
N SER A 114 10.03 -9.04 24.73
CA SER A 114 11.38 -9.18 25.28
C SER A 114 12.41 -8.45 24.43
N THR A 115 13.34 -7.78 25.08
CA THR A 115 14.53 -7.21 24.44
C THR A 115 15.66 -8.24 24.31
N ASP A 116 15.52 -9.41 24.95
CA ASP A 116 16.53 -10.45 24.94
C ASP A 116 16.32 -11.44 23.78
N ARG A 117 17.30 -11.50 22.89
CA ARG A 117 17.33 -12.45 21.78
C ARG A 117 17.25 -13.92 22.23
N HIS A 118 17.73 -14.24 23.43
CA HIS A 118 17.71 -15.59 23.99
C HIS A 118 16.31 -16.01 24.45
N THR A 119 15.42 -15.06 24.65
CA THR A 119 14.00 -15.29 24.90
C THR A 119 13.20 -15.32 23.58
N VAL A 120 13.41 -14.34 22.71
CA VAL A 120 12.62 -14.18 21.47
C VAL A 120 12.92 -15.29 20.46
N LYS A 121 14.20 -15.64 20.26
CA LYS A 121 14.57 -16.65 19.26
C LYS A 121 13.97 -18.03 19.52
N PRO A 122 14.08 -18.63 20.73
CA PRO A 122 13.47 -19.94 21.00
C PRO A 122 11.96 -19.90 21.06
N TRP A 123 11.32 -18.75 21.27
CA TRP A 123 9.88 -18.63 21.27
C TRP A 123 9.27 -18.99 19.90
N PHE A 124 9.98 -18.75 18.79
CA PHE A 124 9.53 -19.14 17.44
C PHE A 124 9.66 -20.65 17.17
N ALA A 125 10.45 -21.38 17.97
CA ALA A 125 10.69 -22.80 17.75
C ALA A 125 9.39 -23.61 17.80
N GLY A 126 9.09 -24.33 16.73
CA GLY A 126 7.88 -25.15 16.58
C GLY A 126 6.59 -24.36 16.29
N LYS A 127 6.67 -23.02 16.16
CA LYS A 127 5.52 -22.16 15.84
C LYS A 127 5.53 -21.71 14.37
N THR A 128 6.71 -21.65 13.76
CA THR A 128 6.90 -21.38 12.34
C THR A 128 7.84 -22.43 11.73
N ASP A 129 7.85 -22.53 10.43
CA ASP A 129 8.79 -23.38 9.65
C ASP A 129 10.17 -22.73 9.46
N VAL A 130 10.36 -21.50 9.99
CA VAL A 130 11.61 -20.76 9.95
C VAL A 130 12.08 -20.35 11.35
N ALA A 131 13.39 -20.34 11.54
CA ALA A 131 14.03 -19.81 12.74
C ALA A 131 14.76 -18.51 12.39
N PRO A 132 14.12 -17.33 12.56
CA PRO A 132 14.74 -16.07 12.19
C PRO A 132 16.02 -15.84 13.02
N LYS A 133 17.03 -15.19 12.39
CA LYS A 133 18.18 -14.66 13.14
C LYS A 133 17.67 -13.49 14.01
N VAL A 134 17.70 -13.63 15.31
CA VAL A 134 17.35 -12.52 16.22
C VAL A 134 18.65 -11.84 16.63
N VAL A 135 18.76 -10.56 16.31
CA VAL A 135 19.95 -9.74 16.56
C VAL A 135 19.60 -8.60 17.52
N ASP A 136 20.43 -8.36 18.50
CA ASP A 136 20.35 -7.13 19.29
C ASP A 136 21.04 -6.01 18.51
N LEU A 137 20.30 -4.97 18.20
CA LEU A 137 20.76 -3.80 17.45
C LEU A 137 20.59 -2.50 18.26
N SER A 138 20.51 -2.60 19.58
CA SER A 138 20.32 -1.46 20.47
C SER A 138 21.42 -0.42 20.30
N ASP A 139 22.68 -0.88 20.17
CA ASP A 139 23.84 -0.01 19.96
C ASP A 139 23.81 0.72 18.60
N LYS A 140 23.04 0.22 17.66
CA LYS A 140 22.81 0.85 16.34
C LYS A 140 21.54 1.72 16.31
N GLY A 141 20.84 1.84 17.44
CA GLY A 141 19.62 2.62 17.59
C GLY A 141 18.36 1.90 17.08
N PHE A 142 18.41 0.56 17.01
CA PHE A 142 17.27 -0.30 16.66
C PHE A 142 17.05 -1.36 17.76
N PRO A 143 16.60 -0.98 18.97
CA PRO A 143 16.34 -1.94 20.03
C PRO A 143 15.27 -2.96 19.61
N LEU A 144 15.54 -4.23 19.92
CA LEU A 144 14.55 -5.30 19.81
C LEU A 144 13.44 -5.06 20.85
N LEU A 145 12.18 -5.21 20.45
CA LEU A 145 11.01 -5.09 21.33
C LEU A 145 10.37 -6.44 21.59
N GLY A 146 10.50 -7.39 20.68
CA GLY A 146 9.93 -8.72 20.81
C GLY A 146 9.63 -9.36 19.46
N GLY A 147 8.67 -10.27 19.47
CA GLY A 147 8.23 -10.97 18.27
C GLY A 147 6.76 -11.34 18.29
N ARG A 148 6.21 -11.67 17.12
CA ARG A 148 4.87 -12.23 16.94
C ARG A 148 4.83 -13.18 15.76
N LEU A 149 3.74 -13.93 15.66
CA LEU A 149 3.39 -14.67 14.45
C LEU A 149 2.45 -13.83 13.59
N ASP A 150 2.58 -13.99 12.28
CA ASP A 150 1.64 -13.39 11.34
C ASP A 150 1.44 -14.33 10.15
N TYR A 151 0.41 -14.06 9.34
CA TYR A 151 0.16 -14.80 8.10
C TYR A 151 0.01 -13.79 6.98
N VAL A 152 0.94 -13.78 6.04
CA VAL A 152 1.04 -12.79 4.97
C VAL A 152 1.43 -13.51 3.67
N ASP A 153 0.77 -13.17 2.58
CA ASP A 153 1.05 -13.67 1.23
C ASP A 153 1.06 -15.21 1.15
N GLY A 154 0.16 -15.86 1.91
CA GLY A 154 0.11 -17.32 1.97
C GLY A 154 1.17 -17.98 2.86
N HIS A 155 2.01 -17.20 3.55
CA HIS A 155 3.10 -17.69 4.40
C HIS A 155 2.84 -17.46 5.89
N SER A 156 3.17 -18.47 6.71
CA SER A 156 3.33 -18.26 8.15
C SER A 156 4.65 -17.52 8.38
N ALA A 157 4.56 -16.28 8.82
CA ALA A 157 5.70 -15.40 9.00
C ALA A 157 6.10 -15.26 10.46
N ALA A 158 7.39 -15.40 10.75
CA ALA A 158 7.96 -14.92 11.99
C ALA A 158 8.18 -13.41 11.86
N VAL A 159 7.67 -12.63 12.80
CA VAL A 159 7.83 -11.17 12.77
C VAL A 159 8.63 -10.71 13.97
N LEU A 160 9.76 -10.05 13.71
CA LEU A 160 10.57 -9.39 14.72
C LEU A 160 10.22 -7.91 14.74
N ILE A 161 10.04 -7.35 15.92
CA ILE A 161 9.69 -5.96 16.09
C ILE A 161 10.87 -5.20 16.69
N TYR A 162 11.32 -4.19 15.96
CA TYR A 162 12.36 -3.26 16.39
C TYR A 162 11.81 -1.85 16.58
N GLY A 163 12.39 -1.11 17.48
CA GLY A 163 12.13 0.31 17.65
C GLY A 163 13.08 1.16 16.81
N ARG A 164 12.62 2.31 16.33
CA ARG A 164 13.47 3.37 15.80
C ARG A 164 12.89 4.73 16.18
N ARG A 165 13.40 5.34 17.24
CA ARG A 165 12.80 6.55 17.83
C ARG A 165 11.31 6.31 18.17
N LEU A 166 10.38 7.03 17.52
CA LEU A 166 8.93 6.85 17.68
C LEU A 166 8.35 5.80 16.74
N HIS A 167 9.12 5.33 15.73
CA HIS A 167 8.66 4.40 14.73
C HIS A 167 8.86 2.95 15.17
N LYS A 168 8.04 2.06 14.63
CA LYS A 168 8.20 0.61 14.76
C LYS A 168 8.62 0.03 13.41
N ILE A 169 9.59 -0.87 13.43
CA ILE A 169 9.99 -1.64 12.25
C ILE A 169 9.52 -3.06 12.47
N ASN A 170 8.62 -3.55 11.63
CA ASN A 170 8.21 -4.94 11.60
C ASN A 170 9.05 -5.66 10.55
N LEU A 171 9.86 -6.62 10.97
CA LEU A 171 10.65 -7.47 10.10
C LEU A 171 9.97 -8.82 9.96
N PHE A 172 9.25 -9.01 8.85
CA PHE A 172 8.63 -10.28 8.49
C PHE A 172 9.68 -11.20 7.88
N VAL A 173 9.66 -12.46 8.29
CA VAL A 173 10.61 -13.48 7.83
C VAL A 173 9.87 -14.78 7.53
N TRP A 174 10.04 -15.30 6.33
CA TRP A 174 9.54 -16.63 5.91
C TRP A 174 10.53 -17.31 4.98
N ARG A 175 10.23 -18.52 4.56
CA ARG A 175 11.06 -19.26 3.60
C ARG A 175 10.93 -18.64 2.21
N SER A 176 12.06 -18.28 1.62
CA SER A 176 12.09 -17.74 0.26
C SER A 176 11.52 -18.75 -0.75
N THR A 177 10.71 -18.24 -1.67
CA THR A 177 10.07 -19.00 -2.74
C THR A 177 10.50 -18.50 -4.11
N THR A 178 10.20 -19.28 -5.15
CA THR A 178 10.47 -18.87 -6.54
C THR A 178 9.55 -17.69 -6.92
N GLY A 179 10.12 -16.64 -7.51
CA GLY A 179 9.35 -15.48 -8.00
C GLY A 179 9.28 -14.28 -7.05
N GLU A 180 10.00 -14.33 -5.92
CA GLU A 180 10.16 -13.15 -5.07
C GLU A 180 10.88 -12.00 -5.80
N PRO A 181 10.61 -10.74 -5.42
CA PRO A 181 11.28 -9.60 -6.00
C PRO A 181 12.78 -9.61 -5.67
N PRO A 182 13.62 -8.96 -6.47
CA PRO A 182 15.01 -8.72 -6.10
C PRO A 182 15.08 -7.83 -4.85
N ASP A 183 16.26 -7.76 -4.22
CA ASP A 183 16.51 -6.85 -3.11
C ASP A 183 16.25 -5.40 -3.54
N ARG A 184 15.24 -4.78 -2.95
CA ARG A 184 14.82 -3.40 -3.30
C ARG A 184 13.87 -2.82 -2.27
N SER A 185 13.73 -1.51 -2.32
CA SER A 185 12.75 -0.76 -1.55
C SER A 185 11.46 -0.51 -2.33
N PHE A 186 10.38 -0.27 -1.58
CA PHE A 186 9.06 0.10 -2.08
C PHE A 186 8.48 1.18 -1.17
N ALA A 187 7.65 2.06 -1.74
CA ALA A 187 6.85 3.02 -1.00
C ALA A 187 5.37 2.74 -1.27
N VAL A 188 4.59 2.41 -0.24
CA VAL A 188 3.18 2.05 -0.35
C VAL A 188 2.39 2.75 0.73
N ARG A 189 1.43 3.58 0.35
CA ARG A 189 0.50 4.30 1.26
C ARG A 189 1.19 5.06 2.40
N GLY A 190 2.37 5.64 2.14
CA GLY A 190 3.16 6.40 3.12
C GLY A 190 4.06 5.54 4.01
N TYR A 191 4.11 4.22 3.80
CA TYR A 191 5.04 3.31 4.45
C TYR A 191 6.20 2.98 3.53
N SER A 192 7.39 2.84 4.11
CA SER A 192 8.58 2.31 3.46
C SER A 192 8.67 0.80 3.71
N LEU A 193 8.95 0.05 2.65
CA LEU A 193 9.19 -1.40 2.72
C LEU A 193 10.57 -1.66 2.10
N LEU A 194 11.32 -2.57 2.70
CA LEU A 194 12.60 -3.03 2.17
C LEU A 194 12.63 -4.55 2.14
N HIS A 195 12.83 -5.11 0.95
CA HIS A 195 12.95 -6.55 0.74
C HIS A 195 14.40 -6.95 0.50
N TRP A 196 14.79 -8.09 1.08
CA TRP A 196 16.02 -8.80 0.73
C TRP A 196 15.90 -10.29 1.00
N THR A 197 16.73 -11.06 0.31
CA THR A 197 16.81 -12.52 0.47
C THR A 197 18.18 -12.91 1.00
N ARG A 198 18.23 -13.77 2.02
CA ARG A 198 19.49 -14.29 2.57
C ARG A 198 19.28 -15.68 3.19
N GLY A 199 20.18 -16.61 2.88
CA GLY A 199 20.18 -17.94 3.50
C GLY A 199 18.90 -18.76 3.25
N GLY A 200 18.24 -18.56 2.11
CA GLY A 200 16.97 -19.22 1.78
C GLY A 200 15.76 -18.65 2.52
N LEU A 201 15.90 -17.50 3.14
CA LEU A 201 14.82 -16.75 3.79
C LEU A 201 14.57 -15.44 3.08
N SER A 202 13.32 -15.06 3.02
CA SER A 202 12.83 -13.76 2.58
C SER A 202 12.61 -12.86 3.79
N TYR A 203 13.06 -11.64 3.68
CA TYR A 203 12.98 -10.61 4.71
C TYR A 203 12.26 -9.38 4.17
N TRP A 204 11.27 -8.91 4.89
CA TRP A 204 10.54 -7.69 4.58
C TRP A 204 10.49 -6.77 5.80
N ALA A 205 11.25 -5.69 5.76
CA ALA A 205 11.15 -4.65 6.79
C ALA A 205 10.06 -3.65 6.37
N VAL A 206 9.14 -3.32 7.27
CA VAL A 206 8.03 -2.39 7.05
C VAL A 206 7.97 -1.38 8.17
N SER A 207 7.88 -0.10 7.84
CA SER A 207 7.78 1.01 8.79
C SER A 207 7.22 2.28 8.14
N ASP A 208 6.71 3.19 8.95
CA ASP A 208 6.44 4.59 8.60
C ASP A 208 7.69 5.49 8.66
N ALA A 209 8.86 4.93 8.99
CA ALA A 209 10.16 5.61 8.95
C ALA A 209 10.62 5.82 7.49
N ALA A 210 11.56 6.75 7.31
CA ALA A 210 12.15 7.01 5.99
C ALA A 210 12.91 5.78 5.46
N GLU A 211 12.95 5.62 4.13
CA GLU A 211 13.63 4.52 3.43
C GLU A 211 15.09 4.35 3.90
N ALA A 212 15.84 5.44 4.04
CA ALA A 212 17.23 5.41 4.51
C ALA A 212 17.39 4.82 5.92
N GLU A 213 16.38 4.92 6.80
CA GLU A 213 16.37 4.29 8.11
C GLU A 213 16.19 2.77 8.01
N LEU A 214 15.38 2.29 7.05
CA LEU A 214 15.21 0.87 6.77
C LEU A 214 16.48 0.26 6.13
N GLU A 215 17.15 1.01 5.27
CA GLU A 215 18.43 0.60 4.70
C GLU A 215 19.51 0.48 5.79
N ALA A 216 19.62 1.48 6.68
CA ALA A 216 20.51 1.44 7.83
C ALA A 216 20.19 0.26 8.77
N PHE A 217 18.90 -0.02 8.98
CA PHE A 217 18.44 -1.18 9.74
C PHE A 217 18.87 -2.50 9.08
N ARG A 218 18.62 -2.67 7.77
CA ARG A 218 19.06 -3.87 7.02
C ARG A 218 20.56 -4.06 7.15
N ASP A 219 21.34 -3.01 6.90
CA ASP A 219 22.79 -3.09 6.92
C ASP A 219 23.33 -3.47 8.32
N ALA A 220 22.70 -2.98 9.38
CA ALA A 220 23.01 -3.40 10.74
C ALA A 220 22.59 -4.86 11.02
N TYR A 221 21.46 -5.30 10.47
CA TYR A 221 20.91 -6.64 10.71
C TYR A 221 21.67 -7.76 9.98
N VAL A 222 22.22 -7.47 8.80
CA VAL A 222 22.90 -8.47 7.95
C VAL A 222 24.39 -8.64 8.28
N GLN A 223 24.98 -7.71 9.06
CA GLN A 223 26.34 -7.85 9.62
C GLN A 223 26.38 -9.00 10.64
#